data_b83dfa05e62b9efe5dba40e361225527
#
_entry.id   b83dfa05e62b9efe5dba40e361225527
#
_cell.length_a   1.000
_cell.length_b   1.000
_cell.length_c   1.000
_cell.angle_alpha   90.00
_cell.angle_beta   90.00
_cell.angle_gamma   90.00
#
_symmetry.space_group_name_H-M   'P 1'
#
loop_
_entity.id
_entity.type
_entity.pdbx_description
1 polymer ?
#
loop_
_entity_poly.entity_id
_entity_poly.type
_entity_poly.pdbx_seq_one_letter_code
_entity_poly.pdbx_strand_id
1 'polypeptide(L)'
;MRRSVTITLTVIAMLFCFTHGVFAAEVQDTQNTAVAELTLDEAITNALKNSFNMRQAKLDVERAEEVRDAAWDNHGYMLRKTWNDTAQAFVGLPGMDDNSLFQALGADRAAHIQKKTFEISQDAISMQVTNSYYDILAKLKDLDKAKLTLETAERGYKVANIKYQVGMVTGTEVQGKKASLEGAKSGLELAQAELENAYRTLNKLMGKDNDFRPQLSTSLEFEKLEIVSLDTEIIKAMNPNQNPYLWSKKEGYELQKYVWTTTQPAEAGKIDIDKAGLSYDEARVETRKKMNELYDALKTLEAGYESATEALDAAELGLKTAQAMYDSGMITKDDLLESEMAIVRTEVDLLSVKINYALGKINFAKPWLTFLS
;
A
#
# COMPACT_ATOMS: atom_id res chain seq x y z
N MET A 1 -30.96 -36.75 -45.11
CA MET A 1 -30.84 -35.68 -46.12
C MET A 1 -29.62 -34.79 -45.66
N ARG A 2 -28.52 -34.98 -46.39
CA ARG A 2 -27.28 -34.19 -46.21
C ARG A 2 -27.43 -32.87 -46.94
N ARG A 3 -27.10 -31.73 -46.31
CA ARG A 3 -26.82 -30.46 -47.01
C ARG A 3 -25.45 -30.02 -46.66
N SER A 4 -24.57 -30.11 -47.65
CA SER A 4 -23.22 -29.53 -47.67
C SER A 4 -23.33 -28.02 -47.89
N VAL A 5 -22.57 -27.24 -47.11
CA VAL A 5 -22.36 -25.83 -47.37
C VAL A 5 -20.91 -25.66 -47.82
N THR A 6 -20.76 -25.28 -49.07
CA THR A 6 -19.49 -24.95 -49.74
C THR A 6 -19.06 -23.55 -49.36
N ILE A 7 -17.85 -23.42 -48.82
CA ILE A 7 -17.20 -22.11 -48.57
C ILE A 7 -16.41 -21.72 -49.81
N THR A 8 -16.79 -20.61 -50.43
CA THR A 8 -16.09 -20.01 -51.58
C THR A 8 -15.04 -19.04 -51.08
N LEU A 9 -13.79 -19.36 -51.38
CA LEU A 9 -12.60 -18.51 -51.08
C LEU A 9 -12.41 -17.55 -52.28
N THR A 10 -12.57 -16.26 -52.07
CA THR A 10 -12.25 -15.22 -53.08
C THR A 10 -10.92 -14.55 -52.68
N VAL A 11 -9.90 -14.85 -53.49
CA VAL A 11 -8.59 -14.21 -53.51
C VAL A 11 -8.69 -12.95 -54.37
N ILE A 12 -8.47 -11.78 -53.80
CA ILE A 12 -8.28 -10.53 -54.57
C ILE A 12 -6.80 -10.11 -54.45
N ALA A 13 -6.10 -10.30 -55.58
CA ALA A 13 -4.78 -9.72 -55.81
C ALA A 13 -4.94 -8.26 -56.24
N MET A 14 -4.33 -7.32 -55.51
CA MET A 14 -4.20 -5.95 -55.98
C MET A 14 -2.73 -5.58 -56.19
N LEU A 15 -2.49 -5.11 -57.44
CA LEU A 15 -1.25 -4.69 -58.04
C LEU A 15 -0.59 -3.53 -57.26
N PHE A 16 0.72 -3.63 -57.16
CA PHE A 16 1.64 -2.53 -56.82
C PHE A 16 1.68 -1.46 -57.93
N CYS A 17 1.38 -0.23 -57.55
CA CYS A 17 1.84 0.98 -58.27
C CYS A 17 2.81 1.74 -57.38
N PHE A 18 4.09 1.70 -57.75
CA PHE A 18 5.13 2.57 -57.19
C PHE A 18 4.96 3.99 -57.72
N THR A 19 4.59 4.94 -56.86
CA THR A 19 4.82 6.36 -57.11
C THR A 19 5.78 6.87 -56.05
N HIS A 20 6.93 7.38 -56.53
CA HIS A 20 7.94 8.06 -55.70
C HIS A 20 7.37 9.41 -55.25
N GLY A 21 6.86 9.46 -54.01
CA GLY A 21 6.57 10.70 -53.32
C GLY A 21 7.72 11.04 -52.38
N VAL A 22 8.39 12.13 -52.65
CA VAL A 22 9.35 12.75 -51.72
C VAL A 22 8.57 13.22 -50.53
N PHE A 23 8.66 12.48 -49.40
CA PHE A 23 8.16 12.96 -48.11
C PHE A 23 9.24 13.87 -47.51
N ALA A 24 8.94 15.16 -47.48
CA ALA A 24 9.59 16.07 -46.53
C ALA A 24 9.34 15.54 -45.13
N ALA A 25 10.40 15.28 -44.39
CA ALA A 25 10.31 14.94 -42.97
C ALA A 25 9.76 16.16 -42.24
N GLU A 26 8.47 16.09 -41.91
CA GLU A 26 7.87 16.97 -40.95
C GLU A 26 8.48 16.57 -39.59
N VAL A 27 9.35 17.42 -39.08
CA VAL A 27 9.86 17.36 -37.70
C VAL A 27 8.62 17.50 -36.81
N GLN A 28 8.09 16.39 -36.35
CA GLN A 28 7.13 16.40 -35.25
C GLN A 28 7.87 17.01 -34.06
N ASP A 29 7.49 18.23 -33.80
CA ASP A 29 7.70 18.93 -32.55
C ASP A 29 7.32 17.94 -31.42
N THR A 30 8.33 17.41 -30.77
CA THR A 30 8.16 16.66 -29.55
C THR A 30 7.56 17.65 -28.56
N GLN A 31 6.24 17.70 -28.53
CA GLN A 31 5.52 18.33 -27.45
C GLN A 31 6.15 17.83 -26.16
N ASN A 32 6.79 18.75 -25.48
CA ASN A 32 7.22 18.65 -24.10
C ASN A 32 5.98 18.30 -23.26
N THR A 33 5.62 17.01 -23.24
CA THR A 33 4.65 16.49 -22.32
C THR A 33 5.27 16.70 -20.94
N ALA A 34 4.88 17.78 -20.29
CA ALA A 34 5.11 17.92 -18.85
C ALA A 34 4.76 16.56 -18.23
N VAL A 35 5.77 15.87 -17.72
CA VAL A 35 5.57 14.57 -17.06
C VAL A 35 4.60 14.87 -15.92
N ALA A 36 3.35 14.42 -16.08
CA ALA A 36 2.33 14.68 -15.07
C ALA A 36 2.83 14.09 -13.76
N GLU A 37 2.92 14.96 -12.76
CA GLU A 37 3.35 14.57 -11.42
C GLU A 37 2.28 13.63 -10.85
N LEU A 38 2.66 12.42 -10.45
CA LEU A 38 1.75 11.45 -9.84
C LEU A 38 1.57 11.81 -8.37
N THR A 39 0.36 12.13 -7.99
CA THR A 39 -0.01 12.35 -6.59
C THR A 39 -0.34 11.04 -5.88
N LEU A 40 -0.29 11.03 -4.54
CA LEU A 40 -0.66 9.86 -3.74
C LEU A 40 -2.11 9.44 -3.98
N ASP A 41 -3.04 10.41 -4.05
CA ASP A 41 -4.47 10.13 -4.26
C ASP A 41 -4.75 9.53 -5.64
N GLU A 42 -4.03 9.98 -6.67
CA GLU A 42 -4.09 9.37 -8.00
C GLU A 42 -3.54 7.95 -8.02
N ALA A 43 -2.44 7.70 -7.30
CA ALA A 43 -1.87 6.36 -7.17
C ALA A 43 -2.86 5.40 -6.48
N ILE A 44 -3.49 5.83 -5.39
CA ILE A 44 -4.53 5.07 -4.68
C ILE A 44 -5.73 4.81 -5.61
N THR A 45 -6.23 5.83 -6.30
CA THR A 45 -7.36 5.71 -7.22
C THR A 45 -7.07 4.71 -8.34
N ASN A 46 -5.87 4.79 -8.93
CA ASN A 46 -5.43 3.84 -9.96
C ASN A 46 -5.37 2.41 -9.43
N ALA A 47 -4.84 2.20 -8.22
CA ALA A 47 -4.74 0.88 -7.63
C ALA A 47 -6.12 0.29 -7.30
N LEU A 48 -7.02 1.06 -6.70
CA LEU A 48 -8.39 0.61 -6.42
C LEU A 48 -9.16 0.23 -7.68
N LYS A 49 -8.88 0.90 -8.81
CA LYS A 49 -9.53 0.61 -10.09
C LYS A 49 -8.93 -0.59 -10.82
N ASN A 50 -7.60 -0.73 -10.78
CA ASN A 50 -6.88 -1.60 -11.71
C ASN A 50 -6.21 -2.82 -11.05
N SER A 51 -6.07 -2.86 -9.71
CA SER A 51 -5.36 -3.97 -9.05
C SER A 51 -6.09 -5.30 -9.21
N PHE A 52 -5.32 -6.37 -9.37
CA PHE A 52 -5.87 -7.72 -9.46
C PHE A 52 -6.62 -8.12 -8.18
N ASN A 53 -6.09 -7.73 -7.02
CA ASN A 53 -6.69 -8.03 -5.73
C ASN A 53 -8.08 -7.38 -5.58
N MET A 54 -8.25 -6.14 -6.06
CA MET A 54 -9.55 -5.47 -6.05
C MET A 54 -10.56 -6.15 -6.98
N ARG A 55 -10.11 -6.57 -8.16
CA ARG A 55 -10.97 -7.30 -9.10
C ARG A 55 -11.42 -8.65 -8.51
N GLN A 56 -10.51 -9.36 -7.87
CA GLN A 56 -10.83 -10.61 -7.18
C GLN A 56 -11.81 -10.38 -6.04
N ALA A 57 -11.54 -9.42 -5.16
CA ALA A 57 -12.42 -9.11 -4.04
C ALA A 57 -13.83 -8.69 -4.50
N LYS A 58 -13.94 -8.00 -5.64
CA LYS A 58 -15.24 -7.67 -6.25
C LYS A 58 -15.98 -8.91 -6.73
N LEU A 59 -15.29 -9.84 -7.41
CA LEU A 59 -15.88 -11.12 -7.86
C LEU A 59 -16.32 -11.99 -6.67
N ASP A 60 -15.60 -11.94 -5.53
CA ASP A 60 -15.98 -12.64 -4.31
C ASP A 60 -17.29 -12.07 -3.73
N VAL A 61 -17.49 -10.74 -3.79
CA VAL A 61 -18.77 -10.12 -3.40
C VAL A 61 -19.90 -10.54 -4.37
N GLU A 62 -19.68 -10.44 -5.66
CA GLU A 62 -20.66 -10.85 -6.69
C GLU A 62 -21.06 -12.31 -6.49
N ARG A 63 -20.08 -13.20 -6.28
CA ARG A 63 -20.34 -14.62 -5.99
C ARG A 63 -21.17 -14.80 -4.71
N ALA A 64 -20.88 -14.06 -3.66
CA ALA A 64 -21.62 -14.17 -2.41
C ALA A 64 -23.07 -13.66 -2.54
N GLU A 65 -23.30 -12.63 -3.35
CA GLU A 65 -24.64 -12.14 -3.69
C GLU A 65 -25.44 -13.17 -4.50
N GLU A 66 -24.84 -13.80 -5.50
CA GLU A 66 -25.49 -14.87 -6.28
C GLU A 66 -25.87 -16.06 -5.38
N VAL A 67 -24.99 -16.47 -4.46
CA VAL A 67 -25.29 -17.54 -3.50
C VAL A 67 -26.43 -17.15 -2.59
N ARG A 68 -26.49 -15.89 -2.12
CA ARG A 68 -27.60 -15.36 -1.31
C ARG A 68 -28.91 -15.41 -2.10
N ASP A 69 -28.92 -14.90 -3.30
CA ASP A 69 -30.13 -14.80 -4.12
C ASP A 69 -30.67 -16.19 -4.47
N ALA A 70 -29.79 -17.13 -4.84
CA ALA A 70 -30.16 -18.53 -5.06
C ALA A 70 -30.71 -19.19 -3.79
N ALA A 71 -30.19 -18.88 -2.60
CA ALA A 71 -30.68 -19.43 -1.35
C ALA A 71 -32.09 -18.89 -1.00
N TRP A 72 -32.34 -17.61 -1.23
CA TRP A 72 -33.67 -17.01 -1.07
C TRP A 72 -34.68 -17.53 -2.08
N ASP A 73 -34.29 -17.71 -3.35
CA ASP A 73 -35.12 -18.29 -4.39
C ASP A 73 -35.52 -19.74 -4.04
N ASN A 74 -34.55 -20.53 -3.55
CA ASN A 74 -34.81 -21.88 -3.10
C ASN A 74 -35.79 -21.93 -1.90
N HIS A 75 -35.62 -21.00 -0.91
CA HIS A 75 -36.58 -20.89 0.18
C HIS A 75 -37.97 -20.52 -0.31
N GLY A 76 -38.08 -19.52 -1.20
CA GLY A 76 -39.34 -19.14 -1.81
C GLY A 76 -40.00 -20.27 -2.64
N TYR A 77 -39.21 -21.10 -3.31
CA TYR A 77 -39.69 -22.30 -4.02
C TYR A 77 -40.21 -23.34 -3.03
N MET A 78 -39.52 -23.64 -1.96
CA MET A 78 -39.94 -24.59 -0.92
C MET A 78 -41.23 -24.16 -0.24
N LEU A 79 -41.40 -22.87 0.12
CA LEU A 79 -42.64 -22.33 0.64
C LEU A 79 -43.82 -22.52 -0.32
N ARG A 80 -43.61 -22.28 -1.61
CA ARG A 80 -44.66 -22.50 -2.65
C ARG A 80 -45.02 -23.96 -2.85
N LYS A 81 -44.04 -24.85 -2.76
CA LYS A 81 -44.24 -26.28 -2.90
C LYS A 81 -45.02 -26.89 -1.72
N THR A 82 -44.93 -26.30 -0.54
CA THR A 82 -45.65 -26.75 0.66
C THR A 82 -47.06 -26.17 0.77
N TRP A 83 -47.43 -25.19 -0.09
CA TRP A 83 -48.78 -24.66 -0.13
C TRP A 83 -49.73 -25.66 -0.85
N ASN A 84 -50.80 -26.04 -0.18
CA ASN A 84 -51.83 -26.90 -0.77
C ASN A 84 -53.05 -26.07 -1.14
N ASP A 85 -53.34 -25.93 -2.43
CA ASP A 85 -54.44 -25.12 -2.93
C ASP A 85 -55.82 -25.67 -2.54
N THR A 86 -55.96 -26.97 -2.37
CA THR A 86 -57.21 -27.60 -1.95
C THR A 86 -57.53 -27.38 -0.47
N ALA A 87 -56.48 -27.40 0.36
CA ALA A 87 -56.60 -27.16 1.81
C ALA A 87 -56.53 -25.67 2.15
N GLN A 88 -56.12 -24.80 1.21
CA GLN A 88 -55.77 -23.38 1.42
C GLN A 88 -54.88 -23.20 2.64
N ALA A 89 -53.93 -24.09 2.81
CA ALA A 89 -52.99 -24.13 3.92
C ALA A 89 -51.64 -24.64 3.49
N PHE A 90 -50.59 -24.24 4.25
CA PHE A 90 -49.27 -24.85 4.09
C PHE A 90 -49.30 -26.29 4.61
N VAL A 91 -49.08 -27.24 3.73
CA VAL A 91 -48.91 -28.64 4.07
C VAL A 91 -47.42 -28.92 4.15
N GLY A 92 -46.77 -28.57 5.26
CA GLY A 92 -45.35 -28.72 5.46
C GLY A 92 -44.97 -30.12 5.90
N LEU A 93 -43.85 -30.63 5.39
CA LEU A 93 -43.11 -31.66 6.10
C LEU A 93 -42.43 -30.98 7.28
N PRO A 94 -42.68 -31.37 8.55
CA PRO A 94 -42.05 -30.72 9.71
C PRO A 94 -40.51 -30.73 9.56
N GLY A 95 -39.88 -29.56 9.60
CA GLY A 95 -38.42 -29.37 9.57
C GLY A 95 -37.78 -29.07 8.22
N MET A 96 -38.51 -29.09 7.06
CA MET A 96 -37.92 -28.74 5.75
C MET A 96 -37.88 -27.21 5.51
N ASP A 97 -38.87 -26.50 6.00
CA ASP A 97 -38.97 -25.04 5.81
C ASP A 97 -37.95 -24.27 6.62
N ASP A 98 -37.71 -24.72 7.87
CA ASP A 98 -36.73 -24.12 8.76
C ASP A 98 -35.31 -24.20 8.20
N ASN A 99 -34.92 -25.33 7.61
CA ASN A 99 -33.60 -25.52 7.06
C ASN A 99 -33.32 -24.61 5.85
N SER A 100 -34.29 -24.43 4.95
CA SER A 100 -34.14 -23.52 3.78
C SER A 100 -34.07 -22.06 4.21
N LEU A 101 -34.85 -21.66 5.22
CA LEU A 101 -34.80 -20.32 5.82
C LEU A 101 -33.43 -20.07 6.46
N PHE A 102 -32.90 -21.01 7.27
CA PHE A 102 -31.58 -20.86 7.90
C PHE A 102 -30.47 -20.79 6.86
N GLN A 103 -30.55 -21.54 5.76
CA GLN A 103 -29.61 -21.43 4.65
C GLN A 103 -29.68 -20.05 3.99
N ALA A 104 -30.86 -19.51 3.75
CA ALA A 104 -31.04 -18.19 3.16
C ALA A 104 -30.50 -17.07 4.10
N LEU A 105 -30.83 -17.12 5.39
CA LEU A 105 -30.30 -16.19 6.39
C LEU A 105 -28.77 -16.28 6.54
N GLY A 106 -28.22 -17.50 6.51
CA GLY A 106 -26.79 -17.74 6.52
C GLY A 106 -26.08 -17.16 5.29
N ALA A 107 -26.63 -17.36 4.11
CA ALA A 107 -26.11 -16.80 2.86
C ALA A 107 -26.20 -15.26 2.84
N ASP A 108 -27.29 -14.70 3.35
CA ASP A 108 -27.46 -13.25 3.48
C ASP A 108 -26.38 -12.62 4.36
N ARG A 109 -26.15 -13.20 5.54
CA ARG A 109 -25.07 -12.72 6.43
C ARG A 109 -23.69 -12.92 5.83
N ALA A 110 -23.43 -14.02 5.15
CA ALA A 110 -22.18 -14.28 4.46
C ALA A 110 -21.90 -13.22 3.36
N ALA A 111 -22.94 -12.83 2.61
CA ALA A 111 -22.83 -11.77 1.60
C ALA A 111 -22.53 -10.40 2.24
N HIS A 112 -23.18 -10.09 3.39
CA HIS A 112 -22.86 -8.86 4.14
C HIS A 112 -21.42 -8.86 4.68
N ILE A 113 -20.95 -9.98 5.22
CA ILE A 113 -19.55 -10.13 5.69
C ILE A 113 -18.59 -9.92 4.50
N GLN A 114 -18.88 -10.49 3.33
CA GLN A 114 -18.04 -10.34 2.15
C GLN A 114 -17.97 -8.89 1.67
N LYS A 115 -19.08 -8.13 1.73
CA LYS A 115 -19.08 -6.68 1.45
C LYS A 115 -18.17 -5.90 2.41
N LYS A 116 -18.21 -6.23 3.70
CA LYS A 116 -17.31 -5.60 4.68
C LYS A 116 -15.86 -6.00 4.49
N THR A 117 -15.60 -7.24 4.11
CA THR A 117 -14.26 -7.70 3.72
C THR A 117 -13.74 -6.94 2.50
N PHE A 118 -14.60 -6.61 1.55
CA PHE A 118 -14.25 -5.78 0.40
C PHE A 118 -13.85 -4.34 0.84
N GLU A 119 -14.60 -3.71 1.75
CA GLU A 119 -14.24 -2.41 2.34
C GLU A 119 -12.86 -2.46 3.02
N ILE A 120 -12.60 -3.50 3.81
CA ILE A 120 -11.30 -3.74 4.45
C ILE A 120 -10.19 -3.89 3.39
N SER A 121 -10.47 -4.62 2.31
CA SER A 121 -9.50 -4.82 1.21
C SER A 121 -9.18 -3.51 0.48
N GLN A 122 -10.15 -2.61 0.31
CA GLN A 122 -9.92 -1.28 -0.23
C GLN A 122 -8.98 -0.47 0.67
N ASP A 123 -9.22 -0.49 1.99
CA ASP A 123 -8.37 0.19 2.96
C ASP A 123 -6.95 -0.39 2.97
N ALA A 124 -6.84 -1.72 2.93
CA ALA A 124 -5.55 -2.42 2.90
C ALA A 124 -4.74 -2.07 1.63
N ILE A 125 -5.36 -2.06 0.46
CA ILE A 125 -4.70 -1.67 -0.79
C ILE A 125 -4.29 -0.21 -0.76
N SER A 126 -5.16 0.69 -0.26
CA SER A 126 -4.82 2.10 -0.10
C SER A 126 -3.58 2.28 0.79
N MET A 127 -3.50 1.53 1.89
CA MET A 127 -2.33 1.53 2.79
C MET A 127 -1.08 0.97 2.11
N GLN A 128 -1.18 -0.13 1.36
CA GLN A 128 -0.06 -0.71 0.61
C GLN A 128 0.49 0.27 -0.45
N VAL A 129 -0.41 0.96 -1.16
CA VAL A 129 -0.02 1.99 -2.13
C VAL A 129 0.67 3.15 -1.44
N THR A 130 0.13 3.63 -0.31
CA THR A 130 0.72 4.71 0.47
C THR A 130 2.13 4.34 0.96
N ASN A 131 2.30 3.12 1.49
CA ASN A 131 3.62 2.60 1.89
C ASN A 131 4.59 2.56 0.70
N SER A 132 4.16 2.01 -0.46
CA SER A 132 5.02 1.91 -1.64
C SER A 132 5.35 3.27 -2.24
N TYR A 133 4.42 4.22 -2.18
CA TYR A 133 4.64 5.59 -2.64
C TYR A 133 5.70 6.30 -1.78
N TYR A 134 5.59 6.21 -0.46
CA TYR A 134 6.55 6.80 0.47
C TYR A 134 7.90 6.08 0.45
N ASP A 135 7.91 4.77 0.20
CA ASP A 135 9.16 4.02 0.01
C ASP A 135 9.97 4.57 -1.18
N ILE A 136 9.31 4.89 -2.31
CA ILE A 136 9.99 5.54 -3.44
C ILE A 136 10.58 6.90 -3.04
N LEU A 137 9.86 7.72 -2.27
CA LEU A 137 10.39 9.01 -1.81
C LEU A 137 11.62 8.82 -0.91
N ALA A 138 11.62 7.82 -0.03
CA ALA A 138 12.77 7.46 0.78
C ALA A 138 13.95 7.00 -0.09
N LYS A 139 13.70 6.10 -1.07
CA LYS A 139 14.73 5.59 -2.00
C LYS A 139 15.33 6.67 -2.89
N LEU A 140 14.56 7.69 -3.27
CA LEU A 140 15.09 8.86 -3.98
C LEU A 140 16.11 9.62 -3.12
N LYS A 141 15.83 9.81 -1.83
CA LYS A 141 16.79 10.44 -0.90
C LYS A 141 18.00 9.54 -0.62
N ASP A 142 17.82 8.23 -0.51
CA ASP A 142 18.92 7.27 -0.39
C ASP A 142 19.83 7.31 -1.63
N LEU A 143 19.27 7.46 -2.82
CA LEU A 143 20.04 7.62 -4.06
C LEU A 143 20.88 8.90 -4.05
N ASP A 144 20.33 10.02 -3.58
CA ASP A 144 21.08 11.28 -3.47
C ASP A 144 22.22 11.17 -2.46
N LYS A 145 21.96 10.51 -1.32
CA LYS A 145 23.00 10.18 -0.32
C LYS A 145 24.10 9.29 -0.92
N ALA A 146 23.74 8.27 -1.72
CA ALA A 146 24.71 7.39 -2.36
C ALA A 146 25.57 8.12 -3.39
N LYS A 147 24.99 9.05 -4.18
CA LYS A 147 25.74 9.91 -5.10
C LYS A 147 26.76 10.78 -4.38
N LEU A 148 26.37 11.43 -3.30
CA LEU A 148 27.28 12.29 -2.51
C LEU A 148 28.38 11.46 -1.82
N THR A 149 28.04 10.25 -1.38
CA THR A 149 29.02 9.29 -0.82
C THR A 149 30.05 8.88 -1.88
N LEU A 150 29.61 8.64 -3.11
CA LEU A 150 30.52 8.33 -4.23
C LEU A 150 31.43 9.51 -4.53
N GLU A 151 30.92 10.73 -4.65
CA GLU A 151 31.70 11.94 -4.88
C GLU A 151 32.79 12.14 -3.81
N THR A 152 32.42 11.96 -2.54
CA THR A 152 33.36 12.02 -1.39
C THR A 152 34.44 10.95 -1.48
N ALA A 153 34.08 9.72 -1.85
CA ALA A 153 35.02 8.62 -1.99
C ALA A 153 35.98 8.79 -3.19
N GLU A 154 35.47 9.27 -4.34
CA GLU A 154 36.29 9.60 -5.53
C GLU A 154 37.33 10.66 -5.21
N ARG A 155 36.89 11.72 -4.55
CA ARG A 155 37.76 12.81 -4.13
C ARG A 155 38.80 12.31 -3.11
N GLY A 156 38.40 11.56 -2.09
CA GLY A 156 39.29 10.99 -1.09
C GLY A 156 40.38 10.09 -1.70
N TYR A 157 40.01 9.25 -2.69
CA TYR A 157 40.96 8.43 -3.41
C TYR A 157 41.94 9.28 -4.27
N LYS A 158 41.43 10.31 -4.96
CA LYS A 158 42.26 11.23 -5.76
C LYS A 158 43.27 11.96 -4.88
N VAL A 159 42.84 12.50 -3.73
CA VAL A 159 43.71 13.20 -2.77
C VAL A 159 44.77 12.24 -2.20
N ALA A 160 44.40 11.02 -1.82
CA ALA A 160 45.32 10.02 -1.31
C ALA A 160 46.41 9.66 -2.36
N ASN A 161 46.05 9.51 -3.64
CA ASN A 161 47.01 9.26 -4.70
C ASN A 161 48.01 10.40 -4.86
N ILE A 162 47.58 11.65 -4.83
CA ILE A 162 48.45 12.84 -4.91
C ILE A 162 49.42 12.85 -3.70
N LYS A 163 48.91 12.65 -2.49
CA LYS A 163 49.71 12.59 -1.27
C LYS A 163 50.72 11.45 -1.29
N TYR A 164 50.40 10.31 -1.88
CA TYR A 164 51.30 9.19 -2.05
C TYR A 164 52.46 9.50 -3.01
N GLN A 165 52.17 10.17 -4.12
CA GLN A 165 53.20 10.56 -5.10
C GLN A 165 54.25 11.52 -4.50
N VAL A 166 53.88 12.31 -3.49
CA VAL A 166 54.79 13.22 -2.77
C VAL A 166 55.32 12.62 -1.45
N GLY A 167 55.06 11.33 -1.20
CA GLY A 167 55.57 10.59 -0.03
C GLY A 167 54.88 10.93 1.31
N MET A 168 53.70 11.57 1.29
CA MET A 168 53.00 11.97 2.51
C MET A 168 52.11 10.86 3.13
N VAL A 169 51.73 9.87 2.36
CA VAL A 169 50.91 8.74 2.83
C VAL A 169 51.46 7.41 2.33
N THR A 170 51.05 6.32 2.95
CA THR A 170 51.46 4.98 2.59
C THR A 170 50.65 4.38 1.45
N GLY A 171 51.18 3.38 0.74
CA GLY A 171 50.43 2.62 -0.27
C GLY A 171 49.19 1.92 0.33
N THR A 172 49.27 1.50 1.58
CA THR A 172 48.13 0.90 2.31
C THR A 172 46.97 1.88 2.46
N GLU A 173 47.27 3.15 2.72
CA GLU A 173 46.21 4.21 2.82
C GLU A 173 45.53 4.44 1.46
N VAL A 174 46.28 4.47 0.36
CA VAL A 174 45.74 4.54 -0.99
C VAL A 174 44.83 3.35 -1.30
N GLN A 175 45.27 2.13 -0.94
CA GLN A 175 44.45 0.93 -1.11
C GLN A 175 43.15 1.00 -0.26
N GLY A 176 43.22 1.52 0.96
CA GLY A 176 42.05 1.74 1.79
C GLY A 176 41.04 2.71 1.14
N LYS A 177 41.54 3.83 0.59
CA LYS A 177 40.67 4.80 -0.13
C LYS A 177 40.13 4.22 -1.45
N LYS A 178 40.89 3.35 -2.14
CA LYS A 178 40.40 2.63 -3.31
C LYS A 178 39.28 1.66 -2.94
N ALA A 179 39.43 0.91 -1.86
CA ALA A 179 38.37 0.02 -1.37
C ALA A 179 37.09 0.81 -1.00
N SER A 180 37.23 1.98 -0.35
CA SER A 180 36.12 2.87 -0.05
C SER A 180 35.41 3.35 -1.33
N LEU A 181 36.16 3.69 -2.38
CA LEU A 181 35.61 4.09 -3.67
C LEU A 181 34.80 2.97 -4.33
N GLU A 182 35.36 1.74 -4.36
CA GLU A 182 34.65 0.60 -4.93
C GLU A 182 33.39 0.26 -4.11
N GLY A 183 33.46 0.36 -2.78
CA GLY A 183 32.30 0.24 -1.91
C GLY A 183 31.21 1.30 -2.18
N ALA A 184 31.60 2.56 -2.42
CA ALA A 184 30.65 3.64 -2.75
C ALA A 184 30.00 3.44 -4.13
N LYS A 185 30.75 2.92 -5.13
CA LYS A 185 30.16 2.56 -6.43
C LYS A 185 29.10 1.47 -6.28
N SER A 186 29.44 0.39 -5.58
CA SER A 186 28.50 -0.70 -5.32
C SER A 186 27.28 -0.19 -4.53
N GLY A 187 27.48 0.74 -3.59
CA GLY A 187 26.39 1.38 -2.84
C GLY A 187 25.45 2.18 -3.74
N LEU A 188 25.98 2.90 -4.73
CA LEU A 188 25.17 3.61 -5.72
C LEU A 188 24.37 2.65 -6.61
N GLU A 189 24.99 1.59 -7.11
CA GLU A 189 24.32 0.55 -7.90
C GLU A 189 23.18 -0.10 -7.11
N LEU A 190 23.41 -0.40 -5.82
CA LEU A 190 22.39 -0.94 -4.93
C LEU A 190 21.24 0.04 -4.74
N ALA A 191 21.51 1.32 -4.45
CA ALA A 191 20.45 2.33 -4.28
C ALA A 191 19.61 2.51 -5.56
N GLN A 192 20.23 2.45 -6.74
CA GLN A 192 19.52 2.46 -8.03
C GLN A 192 18.62 1.23 -8.18
N ALA A 193 19.12 0.04 -7.87
CA ALA A 193 18.35 -1.21 -7.97
C ALA A 193 17.17 -1.22 -6.99
N GLU A 194 17.34 -0.71 -5.77
CA GLU A 194 16.28 -0.59 -4.76
C GLU A 194 15.19 0.39 -5.23
N LEU A 195 15.55 1.54 -5.77
CA LEU A 195 14.61 2.51 -6.34
C LEU A 195 13.80 1.89 -7.48
N GLU A 196 14.47 1.17 -8.39
CA GLU A 196 13.81 0.45 -9.47
C GLU A 196 12.81 -0.59 -8.96
N ASN A 197 13.17 -1.34 -7.92
CA ASN A 197 12.27 -2.32 -7.30
C ASN A 197 11.09 -1.65 -6.61
N ALA A 198 11.28 -0.51 -5.96
CA ALA A 198 10.20 0.27 -5.35
C ALA A 198 9.19 0.75 -6.40
N TYR A 199 9.66 1.28 -7.56
CA TYR A 199 8.77 1.62 -8.68
C TYR A 199 8.00 0.42 -9.22
N ARG A 200 8.65 -0.73 -9.42
CA ARG A 200 7.97 -1.96 -9.88
C ARG A 200 6.89 -2.41 -8.91
N THR A 201 7.13 -2.28 -7.60
CA THR A 201 6.16 -2.61 -6.56
C THR A 201 4.93 -1.70 -6.65
N LEU A 202 5.12 -0.38 -6.73
CA LEU A 202 4.02 0.57 -6.90
C LEU A 202 3.26 0.33 -8.21
N ASN A 203 3.95 0.11 -9.32
CA ASN A 203 3.34 -0.16 -10.62
C ASN A 203 2.48 -1.42 -10.60
N LYS A 204 2.96 -2.49 -9.96
CA LYS A 204 2.19 -3.73 -9.77
C LYS A 204 0.88 -3.45 -9.00
N LEU A 205 0.93 -2.64 -7.94
CA LEU A 205 -0.27 -2.26 -7.18
C LEU A 205 -1.24 -1.43 -8.01
N MET A 206 -0.74 -0.50 -8.82
CA MET A 206 -1.55 0.34 -9.71
C MET A 206 -2.02 -0.38 -11.00
N GLY A 207 -1.54 -1.59 -11.28
CA GLY A 207 -1.80 -2.29 -12.54
C GLY A 207 -1.20 -1.56 -13.76
N LYS A 208 -0.06 -0.90 -13.59
CA LYS A 208 0.71 -0.22 -14.63
C LYS A 208 1.87 -1.09 -15.12
N ASP A 209 2.43 -0.72 -16.28
CA ASP A 209 3.61 -1.39 -16.82
C ASP A 209 4.83 -1.23 -15.91
N ASN A 210 5.70 -2.25 -15.88
CA ASN A 210 6.87 -2.27 -15.01
C ASN A 210 7.84 -1.09 -15.24
N ASP A 211 7.85 -0.54 -16.44
CA ASP A 211 8.75 0.55 -16.85
C ASP A 211 8.15 1.94 -16.65
N PHE A 212 6.96 2.04 -16.09
CA PHE A 212 6.34 3.33 -15.78
C PHE A 212 7.13 4.04 -14.68
N ARG A 213 7.63 5.25 -14.96
CA ARG A 213 8.46 6.06 -14.03
C ARG A 213 7.88 7.47 -13.95
N PRO A 214 6.78 7.65 -13.22
CA PRO A 214 6.23 8.98 -13.00
C PRO A 214 7.13 9.79 -12.06
N GLN A 215 7.12 11.10 -12.23
CA GLN A 215 7.61 11.99 -11.21
C GLN A 215 6.60 12.00 -10.07
N LEU A 216 7.06 11.74 -8.84
CA LEU A 216 6.18 11.74 -7.66
C LEU A 216 6.12 13.13 -7.04
N SER A 217 4.96 13.49 -6.51
CA SER A 217 4.87 14.67 -5.65
C SER A 217 5.65 14.43 -4.36
N THR A 218 6.62 15.30 -4.11
CA THR A 218 7.52 15.21 -2.96
C THR A 218 7.02 15.99 -1.75
N SER A 219 5.90 16.71 -1.88
CA SER A 219 5.35 17.53 -0.79
C SER A 219 4.67 16.64 0.25
N LEU A 220 5.42 16.25 1.26
CA LEU A 220 4.87 15.63 2.47
C LEU A 220 4.90 16.66 3.60
N GLU A 221 3.75 17.29 3.83
CA GLU A 221 3.59 18.25 4.91
C GLU A 221 3.36 17.51 6.23
N PHE A 222 3.96 18.04 7.31
CA PHE A 222 3.73 17.54 8.66
C PHE A 222 2.59 18.33 9.29
N GLU A 223 1.42 17.73 9.37
CA GLU A 223 0.27 18.26 10.09
C GLU A 223 0.04 17.46 11.36
N LYS A 224 0.18 18.13 12.50
CA LYS A 224 -0.09 17.51 13.79
C LYS A 224 -1.56 17.14 13.93
N LEU A 225 -1.83 15.90 14.35
CA LEU A 225 -3.18 15.41 14.57
C LEU A 225 -3.73 15.99 15.89
N GLU A 226 -4.78 16.81 15.80
CA GLU A 226 -5.47 17.32 16.97
C GLU A 226 -6.42 16.28 17.55
N ILE A 227 -6.03 15.63 18.65
CA ILE A 227 -6.84 14.67 19.38
C ILE A 227 -7.40 15.34 20.62
N VAL A 228 -8.70 15.66 20.59
CA VAL A 228 -9.39 16.31 21.72
C VAL A 228 -9.47 15.37 22.92
N SER A 229 -9.76 14.09 22.70
CA SER A 229 -9.85 13.07 23.76
C SER A 229 -9.56 11.69 23.16
N LEU A 230 -8.53 11.02 23.70
CA LEU A 230 -8.20 9.65 23.33
C LEU A 230 -9.34 8.69 23.62
N ASP A 231 -10.04 8.84 24.76
CA ASP A 231 -11.19 7.99 25.10
C ASP A 231 -12.30 8.07 24.05
N THR A 232 -12.55 9.27 23.50
CA THR A 232 -13.54 9.46 22.43
C THR A 232 -13.13 8.71 21.15
N GLU A 233 -11.87 8.76 20.76
CA GLU A 233 -11.37 8.05 19.59
C GLU A 233 -11.38 6.51 19.83
N ILE A 234 -11.04 6.05 21.02
CA ILE A 234 -11.17 4.64 21.41
C ILE A 234 -12.63 4.18 21.31
N ILE A 235 -13.60 4.97 21.82
CA ILE A 235 -15.02 4.63 21.72
C ILE A 235 -15.47 4.52 20.25
N LYS A 236 -15.04 5.42 19.40
CA LYS A 236 -15.31 5.34 17.96
C LYS A 236 -14.72 4.08 17.34
N ALA A 237 -13.43 3.81 17.61
CA ALA A 237 -12.72 2.64 17.08
C ALA A 237 -13.33 1.32 17.56
N MET A 238 -13.91 1.31 18.77
CA MET A 238 -14.61 0.15 19.35
C MET A 238 -16.06 0.00 18.87
N ASN A 239 -16.60 0.94 18.13
CA ASN A 239 -17.95 0.86 17.57
C ASN A 239 -17.94 -0.06 16.33
N PRO A 240 -18.64 -1.22 16.34
CA PRO A 240 -18.67 -2.13 15.20
C PRO A 240 -19.19 -1.48 13.91
N ASN A 241 -20.08 -0.50 14.00
CA ASN A 241 -20.62 0.19 12.81
C ASN A 241 -19.56 1.05 12.08
N GLN A 242 -18.50 1.46 12.78
CA GLN A 242 -17.41 2.27 12.25
C GLN A 242 -16.13 1.45 12.03
N ASN A 243 -16.03 0.29 12.65
CA ASN A 243 -14.89 -0.61 12.55
C ASN A 243 -15.31 -1.91 11.84
N PRO A 244 -14.98 -2.08 10.55
CA PRO A 244 -15.42 -3.24 9.77
C PRO A 244 -14.83 -4.57 10.31
N TYR A 245 -13.67 -4.56 10.95
CA TYR A 245 -13.11 -5.74 11.61
C TYR A 245 -13.97 -6.18 12.80
N LEU A 246 -14.30 -5.27 13.71
CA LEU A 246 -15.20 -5.57 14.85
C LEU A 246 -16.61 -5.92 14.38
N TRP A 247 -17.07 -5.28 13.30
CA TRP A 247 -18.36 -5.61 12.70
C TRP A 247 -18.36 -7.07 12.20
N SER A 248 -17.33 -7.48 11.45
CA SER A 248 -17.24 -8.87 10.95
C SER A 248 -17.19 -9.91 12.09
N LYS A 249 -16.45 -9.62 13.17
CA LYS A 249 -16.40 -10.49 14.37
C LYS A 249 -17.76 -10.59 15.05
N LYS A 250 -18.47 -9.47 15.19
CA LYS A 250 -19.82 -9.42 15.75
C LYS A 250 -20.81 -10.21 14.89
N GLU A 251 -20.79 -10.00 13.57
CA GLU A 251 -21.68 -10.74 12.66
C GLU A 251 -21.37 -12.24 12.63
N GLY A 252 -20.10 -12.63 12.73
CA GLY A 252 -19.71 -14.03 12.90
C GLY A 252 -20.29 -14.65 14.18
N TYR A 253 -20.25 -13.92 15.30
CA TYR A 253 -20.90 -14.33 16.54
C TYR A 253 -22.42 -14.44 16.41
N GLU A 254 -23.07 -13.45 15.79
CA GLU A 254 -24.51 -13.49 15.57
C GLU A 254 -24.91 -14.64 14.62
N LEU A 255 -24.13 -14.88 13.54
CA LEU A 255 -24.34 -15.98 12.62
C LEU A 255 -24.29 -17.33 13.34
N GLN A 256 -23.35 -17.52 14.27
CA GLN A 256 -23.22 -18.78 15.00
C GLN A 256 -24.48 -19.12 15.81
N LYS A 257 -25.22 -18.13 16.30
CA LYS A 257 -26.49 -18.33 16.99
C LYS A 257 -27.59 -18.97 16.13
N TYR A 258 -27.51 -18.79 14.80
CA TYR A 258 -28.49 -19.36 13.85
C TYR A 258 -28.04 -20.73 13.30
N VAL A 259 -26.74 -20.95 13.08
CA VAL A 259 -26.20 -22.15 12.44
C VAL A 259 -26.24 -23.38 13.36
N TRP A 260 -26.15 -23.22 14.68
CA TRP A 260 -26.02 -24.32 15.62
C TRP A 260 -27.26 -25.26 15.65
N THR A 261 -28.44 -24.76 15.30
CA THR A 261 -29.72 -25.48 15.49
C THR A 261 -29.91 -26.64 14.52
N THR A 262 -29.12 -26.79 13.46
CA THR A 262 -29.45 -27.67 12.33
C THR A 262 -28.47 -28.81 12.09
N THR A 263 -27.22 -28.75 12.58
CA THR A 263 -26.16 -29.67 12.15
C THR A 263 -25.33 -30.32 13.26
N GLN A 264 -25.48 -29.89 14.52
CA GLN A 264 -24.61 -30.32 15.64
C GLN A 264 -25.40 -30.64 16.91
N PRO A 265 -24.86 -31.47 17.86
CA PRO A 265 -25.41 -31.60 19.17
C PRO A 265 -25.55 -30.25 19.88
N ALA A 266 -26.67 -30.03 20.59
CA ALA A 266 -27.01 -28.74 21.20
C ALA A 266 -25.90 -28.17 22.12
N GLU A 267 -25.22 -29.02 22.88
CA GLU A 267 -24.14 -28.59 23.75
C GLU A 267 -22.89 -28.14 22.99
N ALA A 268 -22.54 -28.81 21.87
CA ALA A 268 -21.44 -28.38 20.99
C ALA A 268 -21.74 -27.01 20.38
N GLY A 269 -22.98 -26.80 19.90
CA GLY A 269 -23.41 -25.53 19.34
C GLY A 269 -23.34 -24.37 20.36
N LYS A 270 -23.68 -24.58 21.63
CA LYS A 270 -23.52 -23.59 22.69
C LYS A 270 -22.06 -23.21 22.89
N ILE A 271 -21.16 -24.20 22.91
CA ILE A 271 -19.73 -23.98 23.03
C ILE A 271 -19.19 -23.14 21.84
N ASP A 272 -19.66 -23.41 20.65
CA ASP A 272 -19.25 -22.64 19.45
C ASP A 272 -19.75 -21.19 19.49
N ILE A 273 -20.97 -20.96 20.02
CA ILE A 273 -21.48 -19.61 20.27
C ILE A 273 -20.60 -18.87 21.29
N ASP A 274 -20.31 -19.53 22.41
CA ASP A 274 -19.47 -18.96 23.49
C ASP A 274 -18.07 -18.62 22.97
N LYS A 275 -17.44 -19.51 22.16
CA LYS A 275 -16.15 -19.25 21.51
C LYS A 275 -16.20 -18.04 20.56
N ALA A 276 -17.26 -17.91 19.77
CA ALA A 276 -17.43 -16.78 18.88
C ALA A 276 -17.63 -15.47 19.67
N GLY A 277 -18.37 -15.52 20.79
CA GLY A 277 -18.53 -14.40 21.70
C GLY A 277 -17.20 -13.96 22.33
N LEU A 278 -16.41 -14.90 22.84
CA LEU A 278 -15.08 -14.64 23.39
C LEU A 278 -14.16 -14.02 22.31
N SER A 279 -14.19 -14.53 21.07
CA SER A 279 -13.39 -13.95 19.97
C SER A 279 -13.77 -12.50 19.63
N TYR A 280 -15.06 -12.16 19.75
CA TYR A 280 -15.51 -10.78 19.58
C TYR A 280 -15.06 -9.88 20.74
N ASP A 281 -15.14 -10.35 21.98
CA ASP A 281 -14.69 -9.60 23.17
C ASP A 281 -13.15 -9.41 23.15
N GLU A 282 -12.40 -10.43 22.77
CA GLU A 282 -10.94 -10.35 22.57
C GLU A 282 -10.59 -9.28 21.54
N ALA A 283 -11.25 -9.29 20.37
CA ALA A 283 -11.02 -8.30 19.33
C ALA A 283 -11.29 -6.85 19.79
N ARG A 284 -12.28 -6.66 20.70
CA ARG A 284 -12.54 -5.37 21.33
C ARG A 284 -11.41 -4.93 22.26
N VAL A 285 -10.92 -5.86 23.09
CA VAL A 285 -9.80 -5.58 24.00
C VAL A 285 -8.54 -5.24 23.23
N GLU A 286 -8.23 -6.01 22.19
CA GLU A 286 -7.09 -5.77 21.30
C GLU A 286 -7.21 -4.43 20.58
N THR A 287 -8.38 -4.07 20.07
CA THR A 287 -8.60 -2.78 19.42
C THR A 287 -8.32 -1.63 20.38
N ARG A 288 -8.80 -1.71 21.65
CA ARG A 288 -8.50 -0.70 22.67
C ARG A 288 -7.01 -0.59 22.95
N LYS A 289 -6.34 -1.73 23.15
CA LYS A 289 -4.89 -1.78 23.38
C LYS A 289 -4.15 -1.14 22.21
N LYS A 290 -4.53 -1.51 21.00
CA LYS A 290 -3.89 -0.99 19.78
C LYS A 290 -4.06 0.52 19.62
N MET A 291 -5.22 1.06 19.96
CA MET A 291 -5.44 2.52 19.93
C MET A 291 -4.53 3.28 20.89
N ASN A 292 -4.29 2.75 22.09
CA ASN A 292 -3.33 3.34 23.02
C ASN A 292 -1.89 3.30 22.44
N GLU A 293 -1.47 2.13 21.93
CA GLU A 293 -0.14 1.97 21.29
C GLU A 293 0.06 2.94 20.12
N LEU A 294 -0.94 3.10 19.26
CA LEU A 294 -0.89 4.01 18.13
C LEU A 294 -0.83 5.48 18.57
N TYR A 295 -1.55 5.83 19.62
CA TYR A 295 -1.49 7.17 20.19
C TYR A 295 -0.10 7.48 20.76
N ASP A 296 0.47 6.57 21.56
CA ASP A 296 1.81 6.74 22.13
C ASP A 296 2.88 6.81 21.04
N ALA A 297 2.74 5.99 19.97
CA ALA A 297 3.62 6.04 18.82
C ALA A 297 3.54 7.39 18.09
N LEU A 298 2.33 7.94 17.88
CA LEU A 298 2.15 9.26 17.27
C LEU A 298 2.79 10.36 18.13
N LYS A 299 2.64 10.33 19.46
CA LYS A 299 3.28 11.29 20.36
C LYS A 299 4.80 11.19 20.31
N THR A 300 5.35 10.00 20.23
CA THR A 300 6.79 9.78 20.06
C THR A 300 7.28 10.36 18.72
N LEU A 301 6.53 10.18 17.65
CA LEU A 301 6.87 10.71 16.33
C LEU A 301 6.72 12.24 16.26
N GLU A 302 5.77 12.85 16.99
CA GLU A 302 5.67 14.31 17.13
C GLU A 302 6.94 14.89 17.77
N ALA A 303 7.40 14.30 18.88
CA ALA A 303 8.65 14.71 19.52
C ALA A 303 9.87 14.44 18.62
N GLY A 304 9.87 13.32 17.90
CA GLY A 304 10.89 12.98 16.91
C GLY A 304 10.96 14.01 15.76
N TYR A 305 9.82 14.50 15.32
CA TYR A 305 9.75 15.54 14.28
C TYR A 305 10.38 16.86 14.75
N GLU A 306 10.04 17.31 15.97
CA GLU A 306 10.63 18.52 16.57
C GLU A 306 12.15 18.39 16.64
N SER A 307 12.66 17.26 17.16
CA SER A 307 14.10 16.99 17.24
C SER A 307 14.79 16.90 15.87
N ALA A 308 14.16 16.24 14.88
CA ALA A 308 14.71 16.13 13.52
C ALA A 308 14.74 17.49 12.80
N THR A 309 13.76 18.36 13.06
CA THR A 309 13.73 19.73 12.52
C THR A 309 14.86 20.58 13.11
N GLU A 310 15.05 20.53 14.43
CA GLU A 310 16.16 21.23 15.09
C GLU A 310 17.53 20.73 14.61
N ALA A 311 17.65 19.41 14.37
CA ALA A 311 18.88 18.83 13.81
C ALA A 311 19.14 19.30 12.38
N LEU A 312 18.10 19.44 11.54
CA LEU A 312 18.23 19.99 10.19
C LEU A 312 18.64 21.45 10.22
N ASP A 313 18.00 22.29 11.05
CA ASP A 313 18.35 23.70 11.21
C ASP A 313 19.82 23.88 11.66
N ALA A 314 20.28 23.04 12.60
CA ALA A 314 21.66 23.04 13.05
C ALA A 314 22.64 22.60 11.93
N ALA A 315 22.28 21.61 11.13
CA ALA A 315 23.08 21.16 9.99
C ALA A 315 23.15 22.22 8.89
N GLU A 316 22.06 22.93 8.59
CA GLU A 316 22.02 24.06 7.63
C GLU A 316 22.92 25.20 8.09
N LEU A 317 22.87 25.56 9.37
CA LEU A 317 23.79 26.56 9.94
C LEU A 317 25.24 26.07 9.85
N GLY A 318 25.50 24.81 10.13
CA GLY A 318 26.80 24.15 9.99
C GLY A 318 27.33 24.24 8.55
N LEU A 319 26.51 23.91 7.57
CA LEU A 319 26.88 23.98 6.15
C LEU A 319 27.19 25.43 5.73
N LYS A 320 26.35 26.39 6.12
CA LYS A 320 26.59 27.81 5.84
C LYS A 320 27.92 28.29 6.43
N THR A 321 28.26 27.86 7.63
CA THR A 321 29.52 28.16 8.28
C THR A 321 30.69 27.50 7.56
N ALA A 322 30.56 26.21 7.22
CA ALA A 322 31.59 25.49 6.48
C ALA A 322 31.84 26.11 5.09
N GLN A 323 30.77 26.54 4.39
CA GLN A 323 30.92 27.24 3.10
C GLN A 323 31.73 28.54 3.27
N ALA A 324 31.44 29.37 4.25
CA ALA A 324 32.18 30.59 4.52
C ALA A 324 33.66 30.33 4.87
N MET A 325 33.93 29.27 5.64
CA MET A 325 35.29 28.85 6.00
C MET A 325 36.03 28.29 4.78
N TYR A 326 35.36 27.56 3.89
CA TYR A 326 35.92 27.05 2.66
C TYR A 326 36.28 28.20 1.68
N ASP A 327 35.40 29.17 1.53
CA ASP A 327 35.61 30.34 0.68
C ASP A 327 36.79 31.22 1.18
N SER A 328 37.01 31.19 2.50
CA SER A 328 38.16 31.87 3.15
C SER A 328 39.45 31.03 3.15
N GLY A 329 39.40 29.80 2.60
CA GLY A 329 40.55 28.88 2.57
C GLY A 329 40.91 28.27 3.94
N MET A 330 40.02 28.34 4.94
CA MET A 330 40.25 27.81 6.30
C MET A 330 40.01 26.33 6.45
N ILE A 331 39.16 25.75 5.58
CA ILE A 331 38.86 24.30 5.53
C ILE A 331 39.04 23.78 4.15
N THR A 332 39.12 22.46 4.02
CA THR A 332 39.25 21.76 2.74
C THR A 332 37.89 21.52 2.10
N LYS A 333 37.86 21.15 0.81
CA LYS A 333 36.60 20.72 0.15
C LYS A 333 36.06 19.41 0.78
N ASP A 334 36.93 18.58 1.35
CA ASP A 334 36.50 17.34 2.03
C ASP A 334 35.70 17.66 3.30
N ASP A 335 36.11 18.69 4.08
CA ASP A 335 35.39 19.18 5.26
C ASP A 335 34.01 19.78 4.86
N LEU A 336 33.96 20.50 3.73
CA LEU A 336 32.71 21.03 3.20
C LEU A 336 31.76 19.90 2.75
N LEU A 337 32.24 18.87 2.05
CA LEU A 337 31.46 17.71 1.65
C LEU A 337 30.92 16.93 2.86
N GLU A 338 31.67 16.89 3.97
CA GLU A 338 31.17 16.31 5.22
C GLU A 338 29.96 17.08 5.76
N SER A 339 29.99 18.41 5.67
CA SER A 339 28.85 19.26 6.07
C SER A 339 27.65 19.12 5.12
N GLU A 340 27.89 18.99 3.80
CA GLU A 340 26.85 18.67 2.82
C GLU A 340 26.23 17.30 3.11
N MET A 341 27.04 16.29 3.47
CA MET A 341 26.57 14.96 3.86
C MET A 341 25.73 15.00 5.16
N ALA A 342 26.06 15.88 6.11
CA ALA A 342 25.26 16.05 7.33
C ALA A 342 23.84 16.53 7.00
N ILE A 343 23.68 17.50 6.08
CA ILE A 343 22.35 17.93 5.57
C ILE A 343 21.58 16.76 5.02
N VAL A 344 22.17 16.02 4.08
CA VAL A 344 21.47 14.88 3.42
C VAL A 344 21.02 13.84 4.46
N ARG A 345 21.83 13.57 5.48
CA ARG A 345 21.46 12.63 6.57
C ARG A 345 20.27 13.15 7.36
N THR A 346 20.32 14.43 7.81
CA THR A 346 19.21 15.00 8.59
C THR A 346 17.92 15.13 7.76
N GLU A 347 18.00 15.41 6.46
CA GLU A 347 16.84 15.38 5.56
C GLU A 347 16.23 13.98 5.43
N VAL A 348 17.06 12.92 5.32
CA VAL A 348 16.60 11.53 5.30
C VAL A 348 15.89 11.19 6.61
N ASP A 349 16.47 11.56 7.75
CA ASP A 349 15.88 11.29 9.06
C ASP A 349 14.55 12.04 9.23
N LEU A 350 14.48 13.31 8.87
CA LEU A 350 13.26 14.11 8.92
C LEU A 350 12.17 13.54 7.99
N LEU A 351 12.53 13.14 6.77
CA LEU A 351 11.58 12.49 5.84
C LEU A 351 11.05 11.19 6.42
N SER A 352 11.93 10.37 7.02
CA SER A 352 11.53 9.12 7.68
C SER A 352 10.50 9.36 8.79
N VAL A 353 10.72 10.35 9.64
CA VAL A 353 9.76 10.73 10.70
C VAL A 353 8.43 11.20 10.11
N LYS A 354 8.44 12.04 9.06
CA LYS A 354 7.23 12.49 8.37
C LYS A 354 6.44 11.33 7.77
N ILE A 355 7.12 10.39 7.11
CA ILE A 355 6.51 9.20 6.53
C ILE A 355 5.85 8.35 7.63
N ASN A 356 6.60 8.03 8.69
CA ASN A 356 6.09 7.21 9.78
C ASN A 356 4.90 7.86 10.49
N TYR A 357 4.91 9.19 10.62
CA TYR A 357 3.79 9.93 11.19
C TYR A 357 2.56 9.90 10.28
N ALA A 358 2.72 10.09 8.96
CA ALA A 358 1.63 10.01 8.01
C ALA A 358 0.98 8.61 8.00
N LEU A 359 1.78 7.54 8.03
CA LEU A 359 1.31 6.16 8.14
C LEU A 359 0.66 5.89 9.51
N GLY A 360 1.22 6.45 10.57
CA GLY A 360 0.65 6.38 11.92
C GLY A 360 -0.72 7.04 12.02
N LYS A 361 -0.94 8.20 11.37
CA LYS A 361 -2.25 8.87 11.26
C LYS A 361 -3.29 7.96 10.59
N ILE A 362 -2.92 7.29 9.50
CA ILE A 362 -3.82 6.36 8.77
C ILE A 362 -4.18 5.18 9.68
N ASN A 363 -3.20 4.57 10.35
CA ASN A 363 -3.43 3.46 11.27
C ASN A 363 -4.27 3.86 12.47
N PHE A 364 -4.09 5.08 12.99
CA PHE A 364 -4.91 5.59 14.10
C PHE A 364 -6.36 5.82 13.68
N ALA A 365 -6.59 6.35 12.48
CA ALA A 365 -7.93 6.52 11.91
C ALA A 365 -8.61 5.19 11.54
N LYS A 366 -7.80 4.17 11.15
CA LYS A 366 -8.26 2.87 10.69
C LYS A 366 -7.50 1.74 11.41
N PRO A 367 -7.72 1.54 12.71
CA PRO A 367 -6.93 0.60 13.52
C PRO A 367 -7.02 -0.85 13.03
N TRP A 368 -8.07 -1.22 12.30
CA TRP A 368 -8.24 -2.57 11.73
C TRP A 368 -7.16 -2.93 10.71
N LEU A 369 -6.51 -1.95 10.08
CA LEU A 369 -5.38 -2.19 9.16
C LEU A 369 -4.20 -2.88 9.84
N THR A 370 -4.01 -2.65 11.14
CA THR A 370 -2.92 -3.26 11.91
C THR A 370 -3.16 -4.73 12.27
N PHE A 371 -4.38 -5.25 12.06
CA PHE A 371 -4.73 -6.66 12.27
C PHE A 371 -4.69 -7.49 10.97
N LEU A 372 -4.36 -6.86 9.85
CA LEU A 372 -4.29 -7.50 8.53
C LEU A 372 -2.86 -7.88 8.12
N SER A 373 -1.86 -7.49 8.91
CA SER A 373 -0.42 -7.73 8.67
C SER A 373 0.02 -9.12 9.13
#